data_a989d28746d76a03a527e16679a3387c
#
_entry.id   a989d28746d76a03a527e16679a3387c
#
_cell.length_a   1.000
_cell.length_b   1.000
_cell.length_c   1.000
_cell.angle_alpha   90.00
_cell.angle_beta   90.00
_cell.angle_gamma   90.00
#
_symmetry.space_group_name_H-M   'P 1'
#
loop_
_entity.id
_entity.type
_entity.pdbx_description
1 polymer ?
#
loop_
_entity_poly.entity_id
_entity_poly.type
_entity_poly.pdbx_seq_one_letter_code
_entity_poly.pdbx_strand_id
1 'polypeptide(L)'
;MRWRNLLPGNSKLILAGLGALALTVTPASLLLAAGKEKAQKVDYSFTPPAPQNQTWDEAQAKSSGCQSCHTDSDQKTMHETPAVVLGCVDCHGGDASVMGDNKWGKNSLAYMDALTKAHVLPKYPESWHWPSSANPKRSYGLLNKESPEFVRFVNPSDYRVARESCGACHMEIIEASERSLMATGAMLWGGAAYNNGIVPFKNYIFGEAYTRKGEPATI
;
A
#
# COMPACT_ATOMS: atom_id res chain seq x y z
N MET A 1 17.38 78.93 -10.51
CA MET A 1 18.33 78.47 -11.52
C MET A 1 18.70 77.01 -11.30
N ARG A 2 18.58 76.17 -12.36
CA ARG A 2 18.91 74.74 -12.51
C ARG A 2 17.95 73.69 -12.00
N TRP A 3 17.13 73.26 -12.91
CA TRP A 3 16.49 71.97 -13.04
C TRP A 3 17.50 70.90 -13.48
N ARG A 4 17.51 69.72 -12.82
CA ARG A 4 17.96 68.40 -13.28
C ARG A 4 17.58 67.42 -12.17
N ASN A 5 16.85 66.34 -12.35
CA ASN A 5 17.06 65.25 -13.22
C ASN A 5 15.74 64.45 -13.42
N LEU A 6 15.57 64.06 -14.63
CA LEU A 6 14.58 63.11 -15.10
C LEU A 6 14.91 61.67 -14.66
N LEU A 7 13.88 60.93 -14.42
CA LEU A 7 13.85 59.54 -14.02
C LEU A 7 14.52 58.60 -15.02
N PRO A 8 15.17 57.52 -14.59
CA PRO A 8 15.40 56.37 -15.44
C PRO A 8 14.36 55.27 -15.21
N GLY A 9 13.94 54.77 -16.28
CA GLY A 9 12.90 53.87 -16.65
C GLY A 9 12.64 52.57 -15.86
N ASN A 10 11.38 52.28 -15.89
CA ASN A 10 10.70 51.09 -15.39
C ASN A 10 11.01 49.79 -16.13
N SER A 11 12.06 49.67 -16.92
CA SER A 11 12.35 48.50 -17.72
C SER A 11 12.87 47.31 -16.90
N LYS A 12 13.43 47.54 -15.71
CA LYS A 12 13.93 46.46 -14.84
C LYS A 12 12.83 45.75 -14.06
N LEU A 13 11.70 46.41 -13.79
CA LEU A 13 10.55 45.83 -13.11
C LEU A 13 9.74 44.89 -14.02
N ILE A 14 9.68 45.19 -15.32
CA ILE A 14 8.95 44.36 -16.29
C ILE A 14 9.69 43.02 -16.55
N LEU A 15 11.01 43.05 -16.61
CA LEU A 15 11.80 41.80 -16.74
C LEU A 15 11.74 40.92 -15.49
N ALA A 16 11.68 41.50 -14.29
CA ALA A 16 11.54 40.75 -13.05
C ALA A 16 10.13 40.10 -12.93
N GLY A 17 9.10 40.79 -13.40
CA GLY A 17 7.72 40.28 -13.43
C GLY A 17 7.54 39.09 -14.40
N LEU A 18 8.15 39.14 -15.57
CA LEU A 18 8.10 38.06 -16.56
C LEU A 18 8.93 36.85 -16.12
N GLY A 19 10.05 37.05 -15.45
CA GLY A 19 10.85 35.97 -14.87
C GLY A 19 10.15 35.24 -13.72
N ALA A 20 9.43 35.97 -12.86
CA ALA A 20 8.66 35.40 -11.77
C ALA A 20 7.42 34.62 -12.27
N LEU A 21 6.79 35.08 -13.34
CA LEU A 21 5.66 34.39 -13.96
C LEU A 21 6.07 33.08 -14.64
N ALA A 22 7.24 33.06 -15.28
CA ALA A 22 7.79 31.85 -15.91
C ALA A 22 8.22 30.79 -14.90
N LEU A 23 8.69 31.18 -13.70
CA LEU A 23 9.09 30.27 -12.63
C LEU A 23 7.92 29.66 -11.87
N THR A 24 6.75 30.29 -11.86
CA THR A 24 5.57 29.77 -11.18
C THR A 24 4.72 28.84 -12.05
N VAL A 25 4.82 28.95 -13.38
CA VAL A 25 4.04 28.11 -14.30
C VAL A 25 4.71 26.74 -14.54
N THR A 26 6.05 26.66 -14.48
CA THR A 26 6.77 25.43 -14.75
C THR A 26 6.55 24.30 -13.72
N PRO A 27 6.51 24.53 -12.39
CA PRO A 27 6.28 23.43 -11.45
C PRO A 27 4.81 22.94 -11.43
N ALA A 28 3.84 23.82 -11.70
CA ALA A 28 2.44 23.41 -11.78
C ALA A 28 2.14 22.58 -13.04
N SER A 29 2.78 22.90 -14.16
CA SER A 29 2.63 22.16 -15.41
C SER A 29 3.31 20.79 -15.34
N LEU A 30 4.42 20.67 -14.62
CA LEU A 30 5.10 19.39 -14.35
C LEU A 30 4.30 18.50 -13.40
N LEU A 31 3.57 19.07 -12.44
CA LEU A 31 2.68 18.33 -11.55
C LEU A 31 1.41 17.84 -12.25
N LEU A 32 0.91 18.56 -13.24
CA LEU A 32 -0.25 18.19 -14.05
C LEU A 32 0.10 17.20 -15.17
N ALA A 33 1.35 17.16 -15.61
CA ALA A 33 1.86 16.27 -16.65
C ALA A 33 2.34 14.90 -16.15
N ALA A 34 2.24 14.59 -14.85
CA ALA A 34 2.35 13.23 -14.36
C ALA A 34 1.15 12.44 -14.90
N GLY A 35 1.24 11.98 -16.13
CA GLY A 35 0.22 11.17 -16.80
C GLY A 35 -0.22 10.06 -15.87
N LYS A 36 -1.52 9.80 -15.80
CA LYS A 36 -2.05 8.69 -15.01
C LYS A 36 -1.41 7.42 -15.56
N GLU A 37 -0.61 6.76 -14.75
CA GLU A 37 -0.06 5.44 -15.06
C GLU A 37 -1.20 4.52 -15.50
N LYS A 38 -1.00 3.80 -16.59
CA LYS A 38 -1.98 2.82 -17.07
C LYS A 38 -1.72 1.48 -16.42
N ALA A 39 -2.81 0.81 -16.02
CA ALA A 39 -2.71 -0.54 -15.50
C ALA A 39 -2.06 -1.47 -16.52
N GLN A 40 -1.05 -2.22 -16.10
CA GLN A 40 -0.49 -3.32 -16.86
C GLN A 40 -1.38 -4.56 -16.71
N LYS A 41 -1.44 -5.39 -17.75
CA LYS A 41 -2.08 -6.70 -17.65
C LYS A 41 -1.12 -7.64 -16.92
N VAL A 42 -1.55 -8.13 -15.77
CA VAL A 42 -0.84 -9.14 -14.99
C VAL A 42 -1.76 -10.35 -14.87
N ASP A 43 -1.25 -11.51 -15.24
CA ASP A 43 -1.97 -12.77 -15.07
C ASP A 43 -1.61 -13.34 -13.70
N TYR A 44 -2.53 -13.24 -12.74
CA TYR A 44 -2.32 -13.71 -11.38
C TYR A 44 -2.65 -15.21 -11.25
N SER A 45 -1.73 -15.96 -10.67
CA SER A 45 -2.01 -17.33 -10.26
C SER A 45 -2.86 -17.33 -8.99
N PHE A 46 -3.81 -18.25 -8.93
CA PHE A 46 -4.62 -18.42 -7.74
C PHE A 46 -3.75 -18.91 -6.56
N THR A 47 -3.78 -18.16 -5.47
CA THR A 47 -3.21 -18.57 -4.19
C THR A 47 -4.35 -18.96 -3.26
N PRO A 48 -4.42 -20.23 -2.80
CA PRO A 48 -5.47 -20.66 -1.91
C PRO A 48 -5.43 -19.89 -0.57
N PRO A 49 -6.54 -19.82 0.16
CA PRO A 49 -6.54 -19.34 1.54
C PRO A 49 -5.54 -20.11 2.41
N ALA A 50 -5.00 -19.45 3.42
CA ALA A 50 -4.11 -20.09 4.38
C ALA A 50 -4.85 -21.25 5.07
N PRO A 51 -4.20 -22.44 5.21
CA PRO A 51 -4.83 -23.58 5.83
C PRO A 51 -4.86 -23.44 7.35
N GLN A 52 -5.85 -24.03 7.99
CA GLN A 52 -5.91 -24.14 9.45
C GLN A 52 -4.87 -25.13 9.99
N ASN A 53 -4.59 -26.18 9.23
CA ASN A 53 -3.64 -27.23 9.61
C ASN A 53 -2.85 -27.67 8.37
N GLN A 54 -1.57 -27.92 8.57
CA GLN A 54 -0.68 -28.52 7.58
C GLN A 54 0.56 -29.11 8.29
N THR A 55 1.30 -29.90 7.58
CA THR A 55 2.58 -30.44 8.07
C THR A 55 3.72 -29.42 7.95
N TRP A 56 4.79 -29.64 8.69
CA TRP A 56 6.01 -28.84 8.57
C TRP A 56 6.65 -28.95 7.19
N ASP A 57 6.57 -30.09 6.55
CA ASP A 57 7.11 -30.30 5.19
C ASP A 57 6.32 -29.48 4.15
N GLU A 58 4.99 -29.45 4.27
CA GLU A 58 4.16 -28.61 3.42
C GLU A 58 4.44 -27.11 3.62
N ALA A 59 4.57 -26.67 4.86
CA ALA A 59 4.91 -25.28 5.17
C ALA A 59 6.31 -24.91 4.67
N GLN A 60 7.27 -25.83 4.77
CA GLN A 60 8.64 -25.64 4.27
C GLN A 60 8.64 -25.56 2.74
N ALA A 61 7.89 -26.41 2.05
CA ALA A 61 7.75 -26.33 0.59
C ALA A 61 7.19 -24.99 0.13
N LYS A 62 6.28 -24.40 0.91
CA LYS A 62 5.69 -23.07 0.68
C LYS A 62 6.59 -21.88 1.14
N SER A 63 7.80 -22.14 1.56
CA SER A 63 8.73 -21.14 2.10
C SER A 63 10.10 -21.18 1.48
N SER A 64 10.55 -22.33 0.97
CA SER A 64 11.95 -22.58 0.61
C SER A 64 12.54 -21.60 -0.39
N GLY A 65 11.82 -21.29 -1.47
CA GLY A 65 12.26 -20.29 -2.45
C GLY A 65 12.36 -18.89 -1.85
N CYS A 66 11.37 -18.51 -1.07
CA CYS A 66 11.36 -17.20 -0.38
C CYS A 66 12.57 -17.07 0.55
N GLN A 67 12.81 -18.09 1.37
CA GLN A 67 13.93 -18.13 2.32
C GLN A 67 15.31 -18.19 1.64
N SER A 68 15.40 -18.60 0.38
CA SER A 68 16.66 -18.57 -0.37
C SER A 68 17.18 -17.14 -0.65
N CYS A 69 16.28 -16.15 -0.66
CA CYS A 69 16.61 -14.72 -0.81
C CYS A 69 16.40 -13.93 0.49
N HIS A 70 15.32 -14.24 1.23
CA HIS A 70 14.96 -13.60 2.51
C HIS A 70 15.64 -14.33 3.68
N THR A 71 16.96 -14.25 3.77
CA THR A 71 17.75 -15.00 4.73
C THR A 71 17.74 -14.41 6.14
N ASP A 72 17.84 -13.07 6.24
CA ASP A 72 18.08 -12.37 7.51
C ASP A 72 17.02 -11.33 7.84
N SER A 73 16.09 -11.07 6.93
CA SER A 73 15.12 -9.96 7.07
C SER A 73 13.77 -10.37 7.65
N ASP A 74 13.41 -11.65 7.55
CA ASP A 74 12.07 -12.11 7.86
C ASP A 74 12.08 -13.10 9.04
N GLN A 75 11.80 -12.56 10.20
CA GLN A 75 11.62 -13.34 11.42
C GLN A 75 10.18 -13.82 11.54
N LYS A 76 9.97 -15.01 12.12
CA LYS A 76 8.65 -15.54 12.46
C LYS A 76 8.06 -14.78 13.65
N THR A 77 7.68 -13.52 13.45
CA THR A 77 7.21 -12.65 14.52
C THR A 77 5.71 -12.67 14.73
N MET A 78 4.94 -13.06 13.69
CA MET A 78 3.49 -13.11 13.77
C MET A 78 2.99 -14.28 14.62
N HIS A 79 3.63 -15.45 14.51
CA HIS A 79 3.30 -16.64 15.27
C HIS A 79 4.59 -17.31 15.74
N GLU A 80 4.97 -17.05 16.98
CA GLU A 80 6.17 -17.63 17.60
C GLU A 80 5.97 -19.09 18.08
N THR A 81 4.69 -19.45 18.32
CA THR A 81 4.36 -20.78 18.82
C THR A 81 4.52 -21.85 17.71
N PRO A 82 5.16 -23.01 18.02
CA PRO A 82 5.28 -24.11 17.08
C PRO A 82 3.95 -24.81 16.76
N ALA A 83 2.87 -24.47 17.48
CA ALA A 83 1.53 -24.99 17.19
C ALA A 83 0.92 -24.39 15.90
N VAL A 84 1.45 -23.26 15.42
CA VAL A 84 1.01 -22.64 14.16
C VAL A 84 2.03 -22.96 13.08
N VAL A 85 1.62 -23.78 12.11
CA VAL A 85 2.46 -24.25 11.02
C VAL A 85 2.00 -23.59 9.72
N LEU A 86 2.73 -22.57 9.28
CA LEU A 86 2.43 -21.77 8.07
C LEU A 86 3.70 -21.54 7.25
N GLY A 87 3.57 -21.58 5.93
CA GLY A 87 4.60 -21.17 4.99
C GLY A 87 4.43 -19.72 4.55
N CYS A 88 5.45 -19.14 3.93
CA CYS A 88 5.44 -17.76 3.47
C CYS A 88 4.28 -17.49 2.50
N VAL A 89 4.04 -18.42 1.56
CA VAL A 89 2.97 -18.31 0.55
C VAL A 89 1.57 -18.36 1.17
N ASP A 90 1.39 -19.03 2.31
CA ASP A 90 0.09 -19.09 2.97
C ASP A 90 -0.43 -17.70 3.36
N CYS A 91 0.47 -16.80 3.73
CA CYS A 91 0.10 -15.42 4.04
C CYS A 91 0.25 -14.50 2.82
N HIS A 92 1.40 -14.56 2.14
CA HIS A 92 1.78 -13.58 1.12
C HIS A 92 1.40 -13.96 -0.32
N GLY A 93 1.17 -15.23 -0.61
CA GLY A 93 1.13 -15.68 -2.00
C GLY A 93 2.51 -15.67 -2.64
N GLY A 94 2.55 -15.56 -3.97
CA GLY A 94 3.78 -15.67 -4.73
C GLY A 94 4.18 -17.12 -5.02
N ASP A 95 5.40 -17.32 -5.50
CA ASP A 95 5.91 -18.64 -5.90
C ASP A 95 7.15 -19.05 -5.10
N ALA A 96 6.96 -19.93 -4.13
CA ALA A 96 8.04 -20.47 -3.29
C ALA A 96 8.89 -21.54 -3.99
N SER A 97 8.57 -21.94 -5.22
CA SER A 97 9.40 -22.88 -6.00
C SER A 97 10.60 -22.20 -6.65
N VAL A 98 10.57 -20.88 -6.78
CA VAL A 98 11.65 -20.07 -7.35
C VAL A 98 12.77 -19.92 -6.35
N MET A 99 13.90 -20.56 -6.63
CA MET A 99 15.09 -20.51 -5.77
C MET A 99 16.01 -19.38 -6.18
N GLY A 100 16.43 -18.58 -5.20
CA GLY A 100 17.49 -17.59 -5.36
C GLY A 100 18.88 -18.15 -5.09
N ASP A 101 19.91 -17.43 -5.52
CA ASP A 101 21.30 -17.69 -5.15
C ASP A 101 21.89 -16.42 -4.54
N ASN A 102 22.38 -16.50 -3.31
CA ASN A 102 22.99 -15.39 -2.56
C ASN A 102 24.25 -14.82 -3.23
N LYS A 103 24.81 -15.53 -4.21
CA LYS A 103 25.94 -15.07 -5.04
C LYS A 103 25.50 -14.12 -6.13
N TRP A 104 24.22 -14.02 -6.45
CA TRP A 104 23.74 -13.10 -7.46
C TRP A 104 23.83 -11.66 -6.97
N GLY A 105 24.42 -10.80 -7.78
CA GLY A 105 24.33 -9.37 -7.52
C GLY A 105 22.87 -8.89 -7.66
N LYS A 106 22.42 -8.02 -6.76
CA LYS A 106 21.03 -7.50 -6.73
C LYS A 106 20.53 -6.88 -8.05
N ASN A 107 21.43 -6.50 -8.95
CA ASN A 107 21.12 -5.94 -10.26
C ASN A 107 21.42 -6.91 -11.41
N SER A 108 21.75 -8.16 -11.12
CA SER A 108 21.97 -9.16 -12.16
C SER A 108 20.66 -9.58 -12.82
N LEU A 109 20.72 -9.96 -14.10
CA LEU A 109 19.54 -10.45 -14.81
C LEU A 109 18.93 -11.68 -14.14
N ALA A 110 19.75 -12.59 -13.60
CA ALA A 110 19.30 -13.77 -12.89
C ALA A 110 18.52 -13.42 -11.62
N TYR A 111 19.00 -12.44 -10.83
CA TYR A 111 18.31 -11.98 -9.64
C TYR A 111 16.97 -11.33 -10.01
N MET A 112 16.95 -10.44 -11.00
CA MET A 112 15.73 -9.75 -11.44
C MET A 112 14.69 -10.70 -12.02
N ASP A 113 15.12 -11.72 -12.78
CA ASP A 113 14.24 -12.76 -13.31
C ASP A 113 13.61 -13.60 -12.19
N ALA A 114 14.43 -14.06 -11.24
CA ALA A 114 13.93 -14.80 -10.08
C ALA A 114 12.97 -13.96 -9.23
N LEU A 115 13.29 -12.69 -8.96
CA LEU A 115 12.44 -11.77 -8.21
C LEU A 115 11.09 -11.58 -8.92
N THR A 116 11.09 -11.40 -10.23
CA THR A 116 9.87 -11.22 -11.02
C THR A 116 8.98 -12.46 -11.04
N LYS A 117 9.58 -13.65 -11.01
CA LYS A 117 8.86 -14.93 -10.98
C LYS A 117 8.33 -15.29 -9.59
N ALA A 118 9.12 -15.03 -8.56
CA ALA A 118 8.75 -15.36 -7.19
C ALA A 118 7.67 -14.43 -6.60
N HIS A 119 7.69 -13.16 -6.99
CA HIS A 119 6.83 -12.14 -6.42
C HIS A 119 5.54 -11.94 -7.21
N VAL A 120 4.49 -11.53 -6.51
CA VAL A 120 3.26 -11.03 -7.15
C VAL A 120 3.52 -9.62 -7.68
N LEU A 121 3.25 -9.41 -8.97
CA LEU A 121 3.54 -8.14 -9.65
C LEU A 121 2.41 -7.13 -9.47
N PRO A 122 2.72 -5.83 -9.31
CA PRO A 122 1.70 -4.78 -9.28
C PRO A 122 1.15 -4.49 -10.68
N LYS A 123 -0.10 -4.06 -10.75
CA LYS A 123 -0.69 -3.50 -11.98
C LYS A 123 -0.11 -2.13 -12.34
N TYR A 124 0.39 -1.40 -11.34
CA TYR A 124 0.92 -0.04 -11.49
C TYR A 124 2.37 0.05 -10.96
N PRO A 125 3.36 -0.59 -11.63
CA PRO A 125 4.73 -0.68 -11.11
C PRO A 125 5.40 0.68 -10.91
N GLU A 126 5.03 1.71 -11.68
CA GLU A 126 5.58 3.07 -11.52
C GLU A 126 5.06 3.77 -10.26
N SER A 127 3.95 3.32 -9.69
CA SER A 127 3.37 3.87 -8.46
C SER A 127 4.11 3.38 -7.20
N TRP A 128 4.89 2.33 -7.30
CA TRP A 128 5.63 1.70 -6.21
C TRP A 128 7.14 1.87 -6.39
N HIS A 129 7.91 1.64 -5.34
CA HIS A 129 9.36 1.53 -5.43
C HIS A 129 9.80 0.15 -5.96
N TRP A 130 8.95 -0.43 -6.79
CA TRP A 130 9.17 -1.71 -7.44
C TRP A 130 10.41 -1.66 -8.37
N PRO A 131 11.23 -2.69 -8.45
CA PRO A 131 11.15 -3.97 -7.73
C PRO A 131 11.84 -3.99 -6.35
N SER A 132 12.47 -2.89 -5.92
CA SER A 132 13.23 -2.84 -4.66
C SER A 132 12.34 -2.85 -3.41
N SER A 133 11.11 -2.37 -3.53
CA SER A 133 10.15 -2.29 -2.42
C SER A 133 8.73 -2.18 -2.95
N ALA A 134 7.78 -2.70 -2.20
CA ALA A 134 6.35 -2.47 -2.39
C ALA A 134 5.83 -1.19 -1.72
N ASN A 135 6.71 -0.34 -1.19
CA ASN A 135 6.31 0.96 -0.66
C ASN A 135 5.86 1.89 -1.79
N PRO A 136 4.77 2.63 -1.61
CA PRO A 136 4.29 3.55 -2.62
C PRO A 136 5.18 4.79 -2.71
N LYS A 137 5.34 5.33 -3.93
CA LYS A 137 6.04 6.60 -4.15
C LYS A 137 5.26 7.80 -3.63
N ARG A 138 3.94 7.68 -3.46
CA ARG A 138 3.06 8.78 -3.05
C ARG A 138 2.10 8.42 -1.91
N SER A 139 1.23 7.44 -2.10
CA SER A 139 0.15 7.15 -1.16
C SER A 139 -0.29 5.69 -1.20
N TYR A 140 -0.55 5.12 -0.04
CA TYR A 140 -1.16 3.78 0.10
C TYR A 140 -2.59 3.69 -0.46
N GLY A 141 -3.26 4.81 -0.72
CA GLY A 141 -4.54 4.82 -1.43
C GLY A 141 -4.49 4.16 -2.82
N LEU A 142 -3.30 4.02 -3.41
CA LEU A 142 -3.10 3.30 -4.67
C LEU A 142 -3.37 1.79 -4.54
N LEU A 143 -3.25 1.19 -3.36
CA LEU A 143 -3.64 -0.20 -3.14
C LEU A 143 -5.10 -0.50 -3.51
N ASN A 144 -5.99 0.51 -3.47
CA ASN A 144 -7.38 0.35 -3.91
C ASN A 144 -7.53 0.05 -5.41
N LYS A 145 -6.48 0.26 -6.21
CA LYS A 145 -6.46 0.00 -7.66
C LYS A 145 -5.70 -1.27 -8.02
N GLU A 146 -4.94 -1.80 -7.09
CA GLU A 146 -4.20 -3.04 -7.29
C GLU A 146 -5.12 -4.26 -7.15
N SER A 147 -4.62 -5.41 -7.57
CA SER A 147 -5.32 -6.67 -7.38
C SER A 147 -5.28 -7.13 -5.92
N PRO A 148 -6.26 -7.91 -5.47
CA PRO A 148 -6.21 -8.54 -4.15
C PRO A 148 -4.94 -9.38 -3.94
N GLU A 149 -4.45 -10.06 -4.97
CA GLU A 149 -3.23 -10.86 -4.92
C GLU A 149 -2.01 -10.00 -4.58
N PHE A 150 -1.87 -8.84 -5.21
CA PHE A 150 -0.78 -7.91 -4.88
C PHE A 150 -0.96 -7.28 -3.51
N VAL A 151 -2.18 -6.93 -3.11
CA VAL A 151 -2.47 -6.44 -1.74
C VAL A 151 -2.07 -7.49 -0.71
N ARG A 152 -2.46 -8.76 -0.91
CA ARG A 152 -2.10 -9.88 -0.03
C ARG A 152 -0.58 -10.07 0.04
N PHE A 153 0.10 -9.94 -1.08
CA PHE A 153 1.55 -10.09 -1.15
C PHE A 153 2.27 -9.04 -0.30
N VAL A 154 1.89 -7.78 -0.41
CA VAL A 154 2.57 -6.68 0.30
C VAL A 154 2.11 -6.49 1.73
N ASN A 155 0.83 -6.77 2.01
CA ASN A 155 0.23 -6.61 3.33
C ASN A 155 -0.91 -7.63 3.57
N PRO A 156 -0.59 -8.88 3.97
CA PRO A 156 -1.59 -9.92 4.16
C PRO A 156 -2.58 -9.63 5.29
N SER A 157 -2.29 -8.68 6.17
CA SER A 157 -3.20 -8.24 7.24
C SER A 157 -4.17 -7.14 6.82
N ASP A 158 -4.07 -6.63 5.59
CA ASP A 158 -5.04 -5.66 5.06
C ASP A 158 -6.45 -6.28 5.03
N TYR A 159 -7.45 -5.55 5.52
CA TYR A 159 -8.83 -6.07 5.62
C TYR A 159 -9.41 -6.52 4.28
N ARG A 160 -8.91 -6.04 3.15
CA ARG A 160 -9.32 -6.49 1.81
C ARG A 160 -8.96 -7.95 1.52
N VAL A 161 -7.97 -8.50 2.23
CA VAL A 161 -7.39 -9.84 1.99
C VAL A 161 -7.14 -10.65 3.26
N ALA A 162 -7.34 -10.07 4.43
CA ALA A 162 -7.08 -10.73 5.71
C ALA A 162 -7.91 -12.01 5.91
N ARG A 163 -9.09 -12.11 5.27
CA ARG A 163 -9.93 -13.30 5.33
C ARG A 163 -9.25 -14.51 4.69
N GLU A 164 -8.52 -14.31 3.60
CA GLU A 164 -7.77 -15.36 2.91
C GLU A 164 -6.46 -15.71 3.65
N SER A 165 -5.81 -14.71 4.23
CA SER A 165 -4.50 -14.89 4.88
C SER A 165 -4.61 -15.39 6.31
N CYS A 166 -5.63 -14.99 7.04
CA CYS A 166 -5.76 -15.19 8.48
C CYS A 166 -7.08 -15.85 8.89
N GLY A 167 -8.09 -15.82 8.01
CA GLY A 167 -9.47 -16.16 8.34
C GLY A 167 -9.70 -17.60 8.75
N ALA A 168 -8.84 -18.54 8.34
CA ALA A 168 -8.96 -19.95 8.75
C ALA A 168 -8.96 -20.12 10.28
N CYS A 169 -8.24 -19.25 11.00
CA CYS A 169 -8.12 -19.27 12.44
C CYS A 169 -8.72 -18.03 13.14
N HIS A 170 -8.77 -16.89 12.46
CA HIS A 170 -9.08 -15.60 13.05
C HIS A 170 -10.32 -14.90 12.47
N MET A 171 -11.24 -15.63 11.82
CA MET A 171 -12.37 -15.02 11.12
C MET A 171 -13.20 -14.11 12.03
N GLU A 172 -13.58 -14.57 13.23
CA GLU A 172 -14.38 -13.78 14.17
C GLU A 172 -13.66 -12.49 14.62
N ILE A 173 -12.34 -12.57 14.79
CA ILE A 173 -11.51 -11.42 15.16
C ILE A 173 -11.43 -10.42 14.00
N ILE A 174 -11.28 -10.90 12.77
CA ILE A 174 -11.27 -10.06 11.56
C ILE A 174 -12.59 -9.32 11.44
N GLU A 175 -13.70 -10.02 11.55
CA GLU A 175 -15.04 -9.43 11.47
C GLU A 175 -15.32 -8.40 12.58
N ALA A 176 -14.84 -8.64 13.79
CA ALA A 176 -14.89 -7.67 14.86
C ALA A 176 -14.01 -6.45 14.60
N SER A 177 -12.80 -6.69 14.08
CA SER A 177 -11.84 -5.61 13.77
C SER A 177 -12.30 -4.70 12.64
N GLU A 178 -12.92 -5.25 11.59
CA GLU A 178 -13.48 -4.48 10.47
C GLU A 178 -14.55 -3.47 10.92
N ARG A 179 -15.23 -3.77 12.03
CA ARG A 179 -16.29 -2.92 12.62
C ARG A 179 -15.79 -2.12 13.82
N SER A 180 -14.51 -2.18 14.12
CA SER A 180 -13.93 -1.47 15.27
C SER A 180 -13.83 0.03 15.02
N LEU A 181 -13.70 0.79 16.08
CA LEU A 181 -13.42 2.24 16.00
C LEU A 181 -12.13 2.53 15.24
N MET A 182 -11.16 1.64 15.33
CA MET A 182 -9.88 1.76 14.63
C MET A 182 -10.05 1.65 13.11
N ALA A 183 -10.83 0.67 12.64
CA ALA A 183 -11.04 0.44 11.21
C ALA A 183 -12.00 1.48 10.58
N THR A 184 -13.04 1.85 11.31
CA THR A 184 -14.09 2.76 10.80
C THR A 184 -13.78 4.22 11.03
N GLY A 185 -12.90 4.57 11.98
CA GLY A 185 -12.65 5.94 12.39
C GLY A 185 -13.87 6.61 13.05
N ALA A 186 -14.81 5.84 13.57
CA ALA A 186 -16.12 6.30 14.00
C ALA A 186 -16.06 7.48 14.99
N MET A 187 -15.24 7.39 16.03
CA MET A 187 -15.10 8.48 17.00
C MET A 187 -14.34 9.69 16.45
N LEU A 188 -13.43 9.46 15.53
CA LEU A 188 -12.59 10.52 14.95
C LEU A 188 -13.37 11.36 13.94
N TRP A 189 -13.89 10.72 12.91
CA TRP A 189 -14.52 11.43 11.80
C TRP A 189 -15.91 11.94 12.16
N GLY A 190 -16.74 11.10 12.73
CA GLY A 190 -18.11 11.47 13.08
C GLY A 190 -18.16 12.47 14.21
N GLY A 191 -17.40 12.28 15.28
CA GLY A 191 -17.29 13.21 16.39
C GLY A 191 -16.74 14.57 15.97
N ALA A 192 -15.71 14.58 15.12
CA ALA A 192 -15.16 15.82 14.59
C ALA A 192 -16.18 16.56 13.71
N ALA A 193 -16.89 15.86 12.82
CA ALA A 193 -17.90 16.45 11.96
C ALA A 193 -19.07 17.06 12.77
N TYR A 194 -19.56 16.36 13.80
CA TYR A 194 -20.60 16.87 14.68
C TYR A 194 -20.13 18.10 15.48
N ASN A 195 -18.97 18.02 16.11
CA ASN A 195 -18.44 19.10 16.94
C ASN A 195 -18.10 20.36 16.14
N ASN A 196 -17.77 20.21 14.84
CA ASN A 196 -17.50 21.33 13.95
C ASN A 196 -18.74 21.77 13.15
N GLY A 197 -19.93 21.28 13.46
CA GLY A 197 -21.19 21.69 12.84
C GLY A 197 -21.36 21.25 11.38
N ILE A 198 -20.58 20.29 10.89
CA ILE A 198 -20.68 19.76 9.52
C ILE A 198 -21.95 18.92 9.39
N VAL A 199 -22.26 18.11 10.41
CA VAL A 199 -23.49 17.32 10.49
C VAL A 199 -24.38 17.82 11.63
N PRO A 200 -25.71 17.89 11.42
CA PRO A 200 -26.64 18.50 12.39
C PRO A 200 -26.93 17.62 13.60
N PHE A 201 -26.70 16.31 13.46
CA PHE A 201 -27.02 15.32 14.48
C PHE A 201 -25.80 14.43 14.77
N LYS A 202 -25.84 13.72 15.89
CA LYS A 202 -24.81 12.74 16.26
C LYS A 202 -24.87 11.45 15.44
N ASN A 203 -25.94 11.26 14.65
CA ASN A 203 -26.08 10.13 13.72
C ASN A 203 -25.40 10.47 12.39
N TYR A 204 -24.41 9.74 12.01
CA TYR A 204 -23.65 9.93 10.77
C TYR A 204 -23.23 8.58 10.20
N ILE A 205 -23.02 8.55 8.88
CA ILE A 205 -22.78 7.29 8.16
C ILE A 205 -21.31 7.03 7.87
N PHE A 206 -20.46 8.03 7.84
CA PHE A 206 -19.01 7.84 7.66
C PHE A 206 -18.28 7.85 9.00
N GLY A 207 -17.33 6.97 9.19
CA GLY A 207 -16.65 6.76 10.46
C GLY A 207 -17.59 6.25 11.54
N GLU A 208 -18.56 5.40 11.19
CA GLU A 208 -19.55 4.83 12.10
C GLU A 208 -18.97 3.72 12.96
N ALA A 209 -19.49 3.63 14.19
CA ALA A 209 -19.41 2.43 14.99
C ALA A 209 -20.52 1.45 14.58
N TYR A 210 -20.30 0.16 14.80
CA TYR A 210 -21.27 -0.87 14.52
C TYR A 210 -21.69 -1.60 15.80
N THR A 211 -22.96 -2.02 15.84
CA THR A 211 -23.47 -2.92 16.86
C THR A 211 -22.87 -4.32 16.70
N ARG A 212 -23.05 -5.17 17.70
CA ARG A 212 -22.65 -6.60 17.60
C ARG A 212 -23.37 -7.35 16.46
N LYS A 213 -24.50 -6.84 16.00
CA LYS A 213 -25.27 -7.43 14.86
C LYS A 213 -24.80 -6.91 13.50
N GLY A 214 -23.81 -6.01 13.46
CA GLY A 214 -23.30 -5.41 12.24
C GLY A 214 -24.15 -4.27 11.68
N GLU A 215 -25.05 -3.71 12.47
CA GLU A 215 -25.84 -2.53 12.10
C GLU A 215 -25.09 -1.26 12.54
N PRO A 216 -25.21 -0.14 11.82
CA PRO A 216 -24.64 1.13 12.27
C PRO A 216 -25.15 1.51 13.67
N ALA A 217 -24.22 1.87 14.56
CA ALA A 217 -24.59 2.34 15.89
C ALA A 217 -25.04 3.79 15.83
N THR A 218 -26.11 4.10 16.55
CA THR A 218 -26.59 5.46 16.75
C THR A 218 -26.36 5.88 18.20
N ILE A 219 -26.07 7.16 18.40
CA ILE A 219 -25.90 7.78 19.72
C ILE A 219 -27.14 8.57 20.07
#